data_6088e6afab387624ecb98431b9549c02
#
_entry.id   6088e6afab387624ecb98431b9549c02
#
_cell.length_a   1.000
_cell.length_b   1.000
_cell.length_c   1.000
_cell.angle_alpha   90.00
_cell.angle_beta   90.00
_cell.angle_gamma   90.00
#
_symmetry.space_group_name_H-M   'P 1'
#
loop_
_entity.id
_entity.type
_entity.pdbx_description
1 polymer ?
#
loop_
_entity_poly.entity_id
_entity_poly.type
_entity_poly.pdbx_seq_one_letter_code
_entity_poly.pdbx_strand_id
1 'polypeptide(L)'
;QSKRTAYINEVTWLLNRCHFNHAAYAAMWQAQNVPTDGLGRINVGNAILSRWDIADAERIQLPLRGDQDALTKYFYLRRNILKVRILLPNNNHFYILNMHADAFSTDDTKRKHAVRFKEELDKLDGAGAVFVAGGDFNMLPPGSDSTDFCLVDKCSDESFHHPGDSPFHKEGSNYTPEKTWLVDLYTRYVPDFPLAQFRAEQKRYFTHTMDREAFWDRKVDYLFTNTQWVANSTSTHQDFIDASDHAPVSAGWEVVK
;
A
#
# COMPACT_ATOMS: atom_id res chain seq x y z
N GLN A 1 -8.96 8.90 -12.22
CA GLN A 1 -9.78 8.95 -13.45
C GLN A 1 -9.16 8.05 -14.52
N SER A 2 -9.80 6.96 -14.83
CA SER A 2 -9.39 6.07 -15.90
C SER A 2 -10.63 5.46 -16.56
N LYS A 3 -10.45 4.75 -17.68
CA LYS A 3 -11.53 3.99 -18.32
C LYS A 3 -12.14 2.96 -17.36
N ARG A 4 -11.33 2.34 -16.49
CA ARG A 4 -11.79 1.36 -15.48
C ARG A 4 -12.84 1.93 -14.54
N THR A 5 -12.78 3.22 -14.24
CA THR A 5 -13.71 3.93 -13.35
C THR A 5 -14.72 4.78 -14.12
N ALA A 6 -14.94 4.50 -15.41
CA ALA A 6 -15.74 5.34 -16.31
C ALA A 6 -15.37 6.84 -16.22
N TYR A 7 -14.09 7.12 -16.02
CA TYR A 7 -13.51 8.46 -15.81
C TYR A 7 -14.02 9.21 -14.59
N ILE A 8 -14.67 8.56 -13.65
CA ILE A 8 -15.07 9.15 -12.38
C ILE A 8 -13.79 9.57 -11.61
N ASN A 9 -13.86 10.77 -11.02
CA ASN A 9 -12.87 11.18 -10.04
C ASN A 9 -13.25 10.58 -8.67
N GLU A 10 -12.61 9.46 -8.31
CA GLU A 10 -12.93 8.72 -7.09
C GLU A 10 -12.71 9.56 -5.83
N VAL A 11 -11.68 10.41 -5.80
CA VAL A 11 -11.43 11.31 -4.65
C VAL A 11 -12.60 12.26 -4.46
N THR A 12 -13.05 12.95 -5.53
CA THR A 12 -14.20 13.83 -5.47
C THR A 12 -15.49 13.06 -5.17
N TRP A 13 -15.62 11.86 -5.72
CA TRP A 13 -16.78 11.00 -5.48
C TRP A 13 -16.91 10.62 -4.00
N LEU A 14 -15.78 10.23 -3.36
CA LEU A 14 -15.72 9.92 -1.93
C LEU A 14 -15.96 11.15 -1.05
N LEU A 15 -15.35 12.29 -1.37
CA LEU A 15 -15.59 13.54 -0.64
C LEU A 15 -17.08 13.93 -0.61
N ASN A 16 -17.80 13.72 -1.73
CA ASN A 16 -19.21 14.08 -1.84
C ASN A 16 -20.16 13.06 -1.16
N ARG A 17 -19.72 11.87 -0.83
CA ARG A 17 -20.56 10.76 -0.32
C ARG A 17 -20.17 10.25 1.05
N CYS A 18 -18.91 10.38 1.40
CA CYS A 18 -18.38 10.03 2.71
C CYS A 18 -18.15 11.31 3.50
N HIS A 19 -18.21 11.24 4.81
CA HIS A 19 -18.09 12.42 5.69
C HIS A 19 -16.64 12.92 5.82
N PHE A 20 -15.98 13.17 4.66
CA PHE A 20 -14.67 13.80 4.58
C PHE A 20 -14.79 15.21 4.02
N ASN A 21 -13.99 16.14 4.56
CA ASN A 21 -14.02 17.55 4.14
C ASN A 21 -12.79 17.92 3.29
N HIS A 22 -11.70 17.17 3.45
CA HIS A 22 -10.40 17.46 2.85
C HIS A 22 -9.83 16.23 2.18
N ALA A 23 -9.04 16.44 1.12
CA ALA A 23 -8.30 15.37 0.47
C ALA A 23 -6.99 15.89 -0.10
N ALA A 24 -5.97 15.04 -0.05
CA ALA A 24 -4.72 15.18 -0.80
C ALA A 24 -4.56 14.00 -1.76
N TYR A 25 -3.94 14.26 -2.90
CA TYR A 25 -3.71 13.25 -3.94
C TYR A 25 -2.32 13.39 -4.55
N ALA A 26 -1.62 12.27 -4.67
CA ALA A 26 -0.30 12.18 -5.30
C ALA A 26 -0.34 11.21 -6.48
N ALA A 27 -0.29 11.73 -7.71
CA ALA A 27 -0.28 10.91 -8.90
C ALA A 27 0.96 10.00 -8.98
N MET A 28 0.74 8.72 -9.26
CA MET A 28 1.78 7.74 -9.60
C MET A 28 1.91 7.58 -11.11
N TRP A 29 0.81 7.67 -11.82
CA TRP A 29 0.80 7.60 -13.28
C TRP A 29 -0.28 8.51 -13.84
N GLN A 30 0.14 9.36 -14.76
CA GLN A 30 -0.77 10.26 -15.46
C GLN A 30 -0.41 10.26 -16.94
N ALA A 31 -1.30 9.77 -17.78
CA ALA A 31 -1.12 9.72 -19.22
C ALA A 31 -2.45 9.93 -19.95
N GLN A 32 -2.40 10.55 -21.13
CA GLN A 32 -3.60 10.78 -21.94
C GLN A 32 -3.95 9.57 -22.81
N ASN A 33 -2.95 8.75 -23.16
CA ASN A 33 -3.13 7.61 -24.03
C ASN A 33 -2.30 6.44 -23.51
N VAL A 34 -2.98 5.41 -23.01
CA VAL A 34 -2.35 4.18 -22.54
C VAL A 34 -2.92 3.03 -23.38
N PRO A 35 -2.08 2.17 -23.98
CA PRO A 35 -2.54 1.08 -24.85
C PRO A 35 -3.26 -0.05 -24.09
N THR A 36 -3.24 -0.03 -22.78
CA THR A 36 -3.96 -0.99 -21.94
C THR A 36 -5.43 -0.65 -21.81
N ASP A 37 -6.29 -1.64 -21.63
CA ASP A 37 -7.75 -1.48 -21.48
C ASP A 37 -8.43 -0.71 -22.65
N GLY A 38 -7.89 -0.83 -23.88
CA GLY A 38 -8.49 -0.28 -25.09
C GLY A 38 -8.28 1.23 -25.26
N LEU A 39 -7.06 1.74 -25.09
CA LEU A 39 -6.67 3.12 -25.33
C LEU A 39 -7.48 4.13 -24.52
N GLY A 40 -6.94 4.63 -23.46
CA GLY A 40 -7.63 5.59 -22.61
C GLY A 40 -6.69 6.45 -21.77
N ARG A 41 -7.28 7.48 -21.20
CA ARG A 41 -6.61 8.31 -20.20
C ARG A 41 -6.52 7.55 -18.88
N ILE A 42 -5.38 7.67 -18.23
CA ILE A 42 -5.17 7.17 -16.87
C ILE A 42 -4.68 8.30 -15.97
N ASN A 43 -5.18 8.30 -14.74
CA ASN A 43 -4.65 9.09 -13.64
C ASN A 43 -4.89 8.29 -12.35
N VAL A 44 -3.87 7.59 -11.88
CA VAL A 44 -3.89 6.78 -10.66
C VAL A 44 -2.82 7.27 -9.69
N GLY A 45 -3.09 7.14 -8.39
CA GLY A 45 -2.17 7.60 -7.36
C GLY A 45 -2.67 7.31 -5.96
N ASN A 46 -1.89 7.73 -4.98
CA ASN A 46 -2.24 7.67 -3.57
C ASN A 46 -3.14 8.83 -3.19
N ALA A 47 -4.12 8.58 -2.33
CA ALA A 47 -5.00 9.60 -1.77
C ALA A 47 -5.08 9.47 -0.23
N ILE A 48 -5.25 10.59 0.43
CA ILE A 48 -5.59 10.67 1.86
C ILE A 48 -6.80 11.59 1.97
N LEU A 49 -7.85 11.10 2.62
CA LEU A 49 -9.06 11.87 2.91
C LEU A 49 -9.13 12.11 4.41
N SER A 50 -9.56 13.31 4.81
CA SER A 50 -9.61 13.73 6.20
C SER A 50 -10.89 14.50 6.52
N ARG A 51 -11.36 14.37 7.76
CA ARG A 51 -12.39 15.26 8.33
C ARG A 51 -11.80 16.57 8.82
N TRP A 52 -10.51 16.56 9.18
CA TRP A 52 -9.76 17.72 9.66
C TRP A 52 -8.94 18.35 8.54
N ASP A 53 -8.57 19.61 8.72
CA ASP A 53 -7.78 20.36 7.75
C ASP A 53 -6.44 19.69 7.46
N ILE A 54 -6.11 19.61 6.19
CA ILE A 54 -4.79 19.22 5.70
C ILE A 54 -3.98 20.52 5.52
N ALA A 55 -3.00 20.74 6.39
CA ALA A 55 -2.16 21.94 6.35
C ALA A 55 -1.08 21.89 5.27
N ASP A 56 -0.48 20.70 5.11
CA ASP A 56 0.59 20.46 4.14
C ASP A 56 0.41 19.08 3.49
N ALA A 57 0.79 18.99 2.22
CA ALA A 57 0.83 17.73 1.49
C ALA A 57 2.11 17.65 0.65
N GLU A 58 2.85 16.56 0.78
CA GLU A 58 4.09 16.31 0.08
C GLU A 58 4.01 14.96 -0.66
N ARG A 59 4.42 14.98 -1.94
CA ARG A 59 4.64 13.78 -2.74
C ARG A 59 6.12 13.43 -2.75
N ILE A 60 6.49 12.32 -2.10
CA ILE A 60 7.87 11.85 -2.03
C ILE A 60 8.05 10.72 -3.04
N GLN A 61 8.89 10.95 -4.05
CA GLN A 61 9.18 9.95 -5.07
C GLN A 61 9.92 8.76 -4.47
N LEU A 62 9.42 7.55 -4.76
CA LEU A 62 10.11 6.30 -4.48
C LEU A 62 11.07 5.93 -5.61
N PRO A 63 12.11 5.12 -5.34
CA PRO A 63 13.00 4.60 -6.37
C PRO A 63 12.23 3.94 -7.52
N LEU A 64 12.71 4.14 -8.74
CA LEU A 64 12.17 3.45 -9.91
C LEU A 64 12.68 2.00 -9.95
N ARG A 65 11.94 1.13 -10.62
CA ARG A 65 12.33 -0.27 -10.83
C ARG A 65 13.72 -0.37 -11.45
N GLY A 66 14.59 -1.16 -10.84
CA GLY A 66 15.93 -1.42 -11.34
C GLY A 66 15.96 -2.42 -12.48
N ASP A 67 15.02 -3.35 -12.50
CA ASP A 67 14.88 -4.48 -13.43
C ASP A 67 14.25 -4.12 -14.78
N GLN A 68 13.89 -2.87 -15.02
CA GLN A 68 13.35 -2.39 -16.31
C GLN A 68 14.39 -1.65 -17.12
N ASP A 69 14.27 -1.69 -18.45
CA ASP A 69 15.04 -0.84 -19.37
C ASP A 69 14.62 0.65 -19.27
N ALA A 70 15.43 1.54 -19.86
CA ALA A 70 15.23 2.99 -19.75
C ALA A 70 13.89 3.47 -20.36
N LEU A 71 13.45 2.85 -21.46
CA LEU A 71 12.23 3.23 -22.15
C LEU A 71 11.00 2.80 -21.33
N THR A 72 10.99 1.58 -20.84
CA THR A 72 9.95 1.07 -19.96
C THR A 72 9.85 1.92 -18.68
N LYS A 73 10.97 2.23 -18.02
CA LYS A 73 11.02 3.14 -16.86
C LYS A 73 10.41 4.50 -17.15
N TYR A 74 10.62 5.03 -18.34
CA TYR A 74 10.10 6.36 -18.70
C TYR A 74 8.57 6.39 -18.67
N PHE A 75 7.91 5.33 -19.13
CA PHE A 75 6.45 5.21 -19.22
C PHE A 75 5.81 4.52 -18.02
N TYR A 76 6.59 3.99 -17.09
CA TYR A 76 6.08 3.20 -15.97
C TYR A 76 5.63 4.07 -14.79
N LEU A 77 4.92 3.44 -13.86
CA LEU A 77 4.43 4.03 -12.62
C LEU A 77 5.55 4.71 -11.80
N ARG A 78 5.28 5.92 -11.36
CA ARG A 78 6.13 6.70 -10.46
C ARG A 78 5.64 6.54 -9.02
N ARG A 79 5.90 5.38 -8.43
CA ARG A 79 5.51 5.08 -7.04
C ARG A 79 5.96 6.19 -6.11
N ASN A 80 5.15 6.49 -5.10
CA ASN A 80 5.44 7.57 -4.17
C ASN A 80 4.85 7.29 -2.78
N ILE A 81 5.31 8.08 -1.81
CA ILE A 81 4.67 8.26 -0.53
C ILE A 81 3.90 9.58 -0.61
N LEU A 82 2.63 9.56 -0.27
CA LEU A 82 1.87 10.77 0.02
C LEU A 82 1.94 11.02 1.52
N LYS A 83 2.57 12.11 1.93
CA LYS A 83 2.68 12.54 3.31
C LYS A 83 1.86 13.81 3.51
N VAL A 84 1.00 13.84 4.50
CA VAL A 84 0.18 15.01 4.85
C VAL A 84 0.31 15.34 6.33
N ARG A 85 0.23 16.64 6.64
CA ARG A 85 0.09 17.12 8.01
C ARG A 85 -1.35 17.51 8.28
N ILE A 86 -1.94 16.91 9.30
CA ILE A 86 -3.34 17.13 9.69
C ILE A 86 -3.37 18.08 10.90
N LEU A 87 -4.24 19.08 10.85
CA LEU A 87 -4.50 19.97 11.98
C LEU A 87 -5.53 19.34 12.93
N LEU A 88 -5.04 18.68 13.96
CA LEU A 88 -5.89 18.18 15.02
C LEU A 88 -6.09 19.27 16.10
N PRO A 89 -7.23 19.28 16.82
CA PRO A 89 -7.54 20.33 17.81
C PRO A 89 -6.45 20.55 18.86
N ASN A 90 -5.70 19.52 19.21
CA ASN A 90 -4.68 19.57 20.26
C ASN A 90 -3.29 19.13 19.78
N ASN A 91 -3.11 18.87 18.48
CA ASN A 91 -1.83 18.42 17.94
C ASN A 91 -1.63 18.89 16.50
N ASN A 92 -0.73 19.85 16.31
CA ASN A 92 -0.35 20.37 15.00
C ASN A 92 0.79 19.59 14.33
N HIS A 93 1.34 18.56 14.99
CA HIS A 93 2.43 17.73 14.52
C HIS A 93 1.97 16.29 14.24
N PHE A 94 0.73 16.13 13.80
CA PHE A 94 0.20 14.83 13.40
C PHE A 94 0.29 14.65 11.88
N TYR A 95 0.86 13.52 11.47
CA TYR A 95 1.08 13.19 10.06
C TYR A 95 0.39 11.89 9.67
N ILE A 96 -0.08 11.85 8.43
CA ILE A 96 -0.53 10.62 7.79
C ILE A 96 0.33 10.38 6.55
N LEU A 97 0.82 9.14 6.39
CA LEU A 97 1.57 8.71 5.23
C LEU A 97 0.88 7.53 4.56
N ASN A 98 0.73 7.61 3.23
CA ASN A 98 0.20 6.53 2.42
C ASN A 98 1.20 6.16 1.32
N MET A 99 1.50 4.87 1.19
CA MET A 99 2.39 4.32 0.18
C MET A 99 1.70 3.18 -0.57
N HIS A 100 1.97 3.09 -1.88
CA HIS A 100 1.73 1.87 -2.65
C HIS A 100 3.04 1.47 -3.30
N ALA A 101 3.68 0.43 -2.76
CA ALA A 101 4.97 -0.08 -3.24
C ALA A 101 4.86 -0.77 -4.60
N ASP A 102 5.99 -1.09 -5.22
CA ASP A 102 5.99 -1.90 -6.44
C ASP A 102 5.50 -3.33 -6.16
N ALA A 103 4.73 -3.89 -7.11
CA ALA A 103 4.15 -5.22 -6.97
C ALA A 103 5.05 -6.31 -7.60
N PHE A 104 5.68 -6.02 -8.74
CA PHE A 104 6.22 -7.02 -9.65
C PHE A 104 7.72 -6.90 -9.92
N SER A 105 8.44 -6.05 -9.18
CA SER A 105 9.90 -5.98 -9.34
C SER A 105 10.56 -7.27 -8.87
N THR A 106 11.54 -7.72 -9.64
CA THR A 106 12.32 -8.94 -9.37
C THR A 106 13.68 -8.63 -8.75
N ASP A 107 13.98 -7.35 -8.60
CA ASP A 107 15.18 -6.82 -7.94
C ASP A 107 14.85 -6.33 -6.50
N ASP A 108 15.75 -5.55 -5.92
CA ASP A 108 15.58 -4.99 -4.57
C ASP A 108 14.73 -3.70 -4.51
N THR A 109 13.96 -3.38 -5.56
CA THR A 109 13.15 -2.16 -5.64
C THR A 109 12.16 -2.06 -4.48
N LYS A 110 11.42 -3.15 -4.18
CA LYS A 110 10.47 -3.16 -3.06
C LYS A 110 11.16 -2.92 -1.72
N ARG A 111 12.34 -3.53 -1.50
CA ARG A 111 13.15 -3.28 -0.30
C ARG A 111 13.53 -1.81 -0.18
N LYS A 112 13.97 -1.17 -1.27
CA LYS A 112 14.28 0.26 -1.31
C LYS A 112 13.05 1.12 -1.00
N HIS A 113 11.86 0.69 -1.41
CA HIS A 113 10.59 1.37 -1.04
C HIS A 113 10.34 1.30 0.47
N ALA A 114 10.47 0.11 1.09
CA ALA A 114 10.32 -0.06 2.54
C ALA A 114 11.35 0.76 3.32
N VAL A 115 12.61 0.75 2.90
CA VAL A 115 13.68 1.57 3.51
C VAL A 115 13.34 3.05 3.39
N ARG A 116 12.96 3.52 2.21
CA ARG A 116 12.62 4.93 2.00
C ARG A 116 11.41 5.36 2.82
N PHE A 117 10.40 4.49 2.94
CA PHE A 117 9.25 4.75 3.80
C PHE A 117 9.68 4.87 5.27
N LYS A 118 10.47 3.93 5.76
CA LYS A 118 11.00 3.97 7.13
C LYS A 118 11.82 5.23 7.40
N GLU A 119 12.67 5.67 6.46
CA GLU A 119 13.44 6.92 6.59
C GLU A 119 12.53 8.13 6.80
N GLU A 120 11.38 8.21 6.14
CA GLU A 120 10.42 9.30 6.36
C GLU A 120 9.75 9.21 7.73
N LEU A 121 9.45 7.99 8.20
CA LEU A 121 8.93 7.79 9.56
C LEU A 121 9.98 8.15 10.63
N ASP A 122 11.25 7.75 10.44
CA ASP A 122 12.35 8.08 11.36
C ASP A 122 12.58 9.61 11.45
N LYS A 123 12.43 10.34 10.34
CA LYS A 123 12.51 11.81 10.34
C LYS A 123 11.39 12.45 11.17
N LEU A 124 10.16 11.95 11.04
CA LEU A 124 9.01 12.43 11.79
C LEU A 124 9.16 12.12 13.29
N ASP A 125 9.53 10.88 13.60
CA ASP A 125 9.77 10.42 14.97
C ASP A 125 10.88 11.23 15.65
N GLY A 126 12.01 11.43 14.95
CA GLY A 126 13.12 12.25 15.41
C GLY A 126 12.78 13.74 15.60
N ALA A 127 11.76 14.23 14.90
CA ALA A 127 11.22 15.59 15.07
C ALA A 127 10.14 15.68 16.17
N GLY A 128 9.85 14.60 16.87
CA GLY A 128 8.80 14.54 17.90
C GLY A 128 7.38 14.60 17.33
N ALA A 129 7.21 14.33 16.04
CA ALA A 129 5.90 14.26 15.42
C ALA A 129 5.23 12.91 15.67
N VAL A 130 3.91 12.92 15.74
CA VAL A 130 3.09 11.71 15.81
C VAL A 130 2.57 11.37 14.42
N PHE A 131 2.54 10.09 14.08
CA PHE A 131 2.04 9.68 12.79
C PHE A 131 1.21 8.39 12.81
N VAL A 132 0.36 8.27 11.79
CA VAL A 132 -0.22 7.04 11.28
C VAL A 132 0.23 6.87 9.83
N ALA A 133 0.78 5.71 9.51
CA ALA A 133 1.37 5.48 8.22
C ALA A 133 1.04 4.06 7.72
N GLY A 134 0.81 3.89 6.42
CA GLY A 134 0.48 2.58 5.89
C GLY A 134 0.26 2.57 4.40
N GLY A 135 -0.50 1.58 3.95
CA GLY A 135 -0.86 1.33 2.56
C GLY A 135 -0.50 -0.07 2.10
N ASP A 136 -0.50 -0.27 0.79
CA ASP A 136 -0.09 -1.51 0.15
C ASP A 136 1.42 -1.55 -0.05
N PHE A 137 2.08 -2.43 0.69
CA PHE A 137 3.54 -2.62 0.61
C PHE A 137 3.94 -3.65 -0.43
N ASN A 138 3.02 -4.46 -0.90
CA ASN A 138 3.31 -5.60 -1.78
C ASN A 138 4.43 -6.53 -1.27
N MET A 139 4.58 -6.63 0.04
CA MET A 139 5.56 -7.47 0.76
C MET A 139 4.86 -8.19 1.89
N LEU A 140 5.34 -9.38 2.24
CA LEU A 140 4.78 -10.19 3.32
C LEU A 140 5.33 -9.79 4.70
N PRO A 141 4.54 -9.99 5.79
CA PRO A 141 5.05 -9.85 7.14
C PRO A 141 6.16 -10.87 7.43
N PRO A 142 7.14 -10.51 8.27
CA PRO A 142 8.15 -11.47 8.73
C PRO A 142 7.52 -12.67 9.44
N GLY A 143 7.81 -13.88 8.94
CA GLY A 143 7.26 -15.12 9.49
C GLY A 143 5.95 -15.58 8.86
N SER A 144 5.64 -15.15 7.65
CA SER A 144 4.58 -15.73 6.83
C SER A 144 4.88 -17.20 6.51
N ASP A 145 3.87 -18.06 6.64
CA ASP A 145 4.01 -19.52 6.38
C ASP A 145 4.18 -19.78 4.87
N SER A 146 3.35 -19.16 4.05
CA SER A 146 3.45 -19.23 2.58
C SER A 146 4.18 -18.00 2.06
N THR A 147 5.13 -18.20 1.15
CA THR A 147 5.94 -17.13 0.56
C THR A 147 6.08 -17.22 -0.95
N ASP A 148 5.71 -18.32 -1.57
CA ASP A 148 5.71 -18.51 -3.02
C ASP A 148 4.28 -18.72 -3.50
N PHE A 149 3.77 -17.79 -4.29
CA PHE A 149 2.42 -17.79 -4.85
C PHE A 149 2.43 -17.94 -6.38
N CYS A 150 3.56 -18.27 -6.99
CA CYS A 150 3.68 -18.38 -8.45
C CYS A 150 2.71 -19.37 -9.09
N LEU A 151 2.26 -20.38 -8.35
CA LEU A 151 1.33 -21.38 -8.86
C LEU A 151 -0.15 -20.95 -8.77
N VAL A 152 -0.48 -20.00 -7.90
CA VAL A 152 -1.85 -19.54 -7.66
C VAL A 152 -2.15 -18.19 -8.29
N ASP A 153 -1.13 -17.37 -8.52
CA ASP A 153 -1.25 -16.08 -9.20
C ASP A 153 -1.28 -16.28 -10.72
N LYS A 154 -2.39 -16.79 -11.24
CA LYS A 154 -2.58 -17.03 -12.66
C LYS A 154 -3.48 -15.97 -13.28
N CYS A 155 -3.09 -15.49 -14.46
CA CYS A 155 -3.97 -14.71 -15.31
C CYS A 155 -4.92 -15.64 -16.10
N SER A 156 -6.00 -15.07 -16.62
CA SER A 156 -7.00 -15.83 -17.40
C SER A 156 -6.46 -16.48 -18.67
N ASP A 157 -5.37 -15.95 -19.23
CA ASP A 157 -4.68 -16.50 -20.40
C ASP A 157 -3.55 -17.48 -20.04
N GLU A 158 -3.29 -17.67 -18.76
CA GLU A 158 -2.25 -18.52 -18.17
C GLU A 158 -0.81 -18.22 -18.63
N SER A 159 -0.61 -17.57 -19.77
CA SER A 159 0.73 -17.26 -20.30
C SER A 159 1.47 -16.26 -19.42
N PHE A 160 0.74 -15.43 -18.71
CA PHE A 160 1.28 -14.36 -17.88
C PHE A 160 1.97 -14.84 -16.61
N HIS A 161 1.47 -15.94 -16.02
CA HIS A 161 2.00 -16.52 -14.78
C HIS A 161 2.42 -17.98 -14.95
N HIS A 162 2.48 -18.49 -16.17
CA HIS A 162 2.82 -19.88 -16.43
C HIS A 162 4.29 -20.15 -16.04
N PRO A 163 4.58 -21.23 -15.28
CA PRO A 163 5.95 -21.60 -14.96
C PRO A 163 6.77 -21.82 -16.24
N GLY A 164 7.82 -21.01 -16.42
CA GLY A 164 8.70 -21.06 -17.59
C GLY A 164 8.42 -20.04 -18.69
N ASP A 165 7.29 -19.34 -18.68
CA ASP A 165 7.00 -18.30 -19.67
C ASP A 165 7.82 -17.04 -19.44
N SER A 166 7.90 -16.60 -18.20
CA SER A 166 8.64 -15.43 -17.80
C SER A 166 9.19 -15.59 -16.39
N PRO A 167 10.49 -15.69 -16.23
CA PRO A 167 11.12 -15.65 -14.91
C PRO A 167 10.70 -14.42 -14.11
N PHE A 168 10.43 -13.33 -14.80
CA PHE A 168 10.01 -12.07 -14.23
C PHE A 168 8.69 -12.19 -13.44
N HIS A 169 7.62 -12.73 -14.04
CA HIS A 169 6.33 -12.88 -13.36
C HIS A 169 6.36 -13.95 -12.27
N LYS A 170 7.03 -15.06 -12.54
CA LYS A 170 7.23 -16.10 -11.54
C LYS A 170 7.94 -15.57 -10.30
N GLU A 171 9.00 -14.81 -10.49
CA GLU A 171 9.76 -14.19 -9.39
C GLU A 171 8.94 -13.07 -8.71
N GLY A 172 8.13 -12.32 -9.45
CA GLY A 172 7.26 -11.28 -8.90
C GLY A 172 6.27 -11.80 -7.87
N SER A 173 5.80 -13.04 -8.02
CA SER A 173 4.89 -13.71 -7.06
C SER A 173 5.61 -14.59 -6.04
N ASN A 174 6.94 -14.64 -6.07
CA ASN A 174 7.76 -15.32 -5.07
C ASN A 174 8.35 -14.30 -4.08
N TYR A 175 7.76 -14.24 -2.89
CA TYR A 175 8.17 -13.34 -1.81
C TYR A 175 9.27 -13.95 -0.91
N THR A 176 9.77 -15.16 -1.22
CA THR A 176 10.77 -15.84 -0.37
C THR A 176 12.01 -14.98 -0.10
N PRO A 177 12.57 -14.22 -1.07
CA PRO A 177 13.69 -13.31 -0.83
C PRO A 177 13.33 -12.11 0.06
N GLU A 178 12.05 -11.82 0.23
CA GLU A 178 11.54 -10.58 0.86
C GLU A 178 11.24 -10.73 2.36
N LYS A 179 11.40 -11.93 2.93
CA LYS A 179 10.99 -12.30 4.30
C LYS A 179 11.47 -11.36 5.41
N THR A 180 12.53 -10.61 5.18
CA THR A 180 13.13 -9.74 6.19
C THR A 180 12.97 -8.25 5.89
N TRP A 181 12.38 -7.87 4.75
CA TRP A 181 12.39 -6.48 4.30
C TRP A 181 11.55 -5.54 5.16
N LEU A 182 10.56 -6.06 5.88
CA LEU A 182 9.73 -5.28 6.79
C LEU A 182 10.16 -5.39 8.27
N VAL A 183 11.21 -6.18 8.59
CA VAL A 183 11.65 -6.39 9.98
C VAL A 183 11.92 -5.08 10.71
N ASP A 184 12.60 -4.14 10.07
CA ASP A 184 12.97 -2.86 10.68
C ASP A 184 11.74 -1.99 11.01
N LEU A 185 10.69 -2.04 10.19
CA LEU A 185 9.42 -1.35 10.48
C LEU A 185 8.73 -1.96 11.69
N TYR A 186 8.61 -3.29 11.72
CA TYR A 186 8.00 -4.01 12.83
C TYR A 186 8.78 -3.92 14.16
N THR A 187 10.10 -3.73 14.07
CA THR A 187 10.96 -3.56 15.25
C THR A 187 10.85 -2.15 15.83
N ARG A 188 10.72 -1.15 14.96
CA ARG A 188 10.77 0.26 15.38
C ARG A 188 9.41 0.84 15.71
N TYR A 189 8.36 0.44 14.99
CA TYR A 189 7.03 1.04 15.05
C TYR A 189 5.96 0.03 15.45
N VAL A 190 4.84 0.53 15.94
CA VAL A 190 3.71 -0.30 16.37
C VAL A 190 2.85 -0.63 15.14
N PRO A 191 2.83 -1.89 14.70
CA PRO A 191 2.01 -2.31 13.57
C PRO A 191 0.53 -2.42 13.97
N ASP A 192 -0.35 -2.50 12.95
CA ASP A 192 -1.76 -2.84 13.12
C ASP A 192 -1.96 -4.15 13.90
N PHE A 193 -1.13 -5.17 13.61
CA PHE A 193 -1.10 -6.44 14.32
C PHE A 193 0.33 -6.84 14.67
N PRO A 194 0.64 -7.14 15.96
CA PRO A 194 1.94 -7.67 16.35
C PRO A 194 2.27 -8.98 15.63
N LEU A 195 3.54 -9.20 15.29
CA LEU A 195 3.98 -10.41 14.58
C LEU A 195 3.60 -11.71 15.31
N ALA A 196 3.60 -11.71 16.64
CA ALA A 196 3.19 -12.87 17.42
C ALA A 196 1.72 -13.23 17.18
N GLN A 197 0.86 -12.22 17.12
CA GLN A 197 -0.57 -12.39 16.85
C GLN A 197 -0.80 -12.81 15.38
N PHE A 198 -0.12 -12.16 14.44
CA PHE A 198 -0.17 -12.55 13.02
C PHE A 198 0.22 -14.03 12.84
N ARG A 199 1.35 -14.47 13.41
CA ARG A 199 1.84 -15.86 13.28
C ARG A 199 0.90 -16.90 13.88
N ALA A 200 0.12 -16.54 14.91
CA ALA A 200 -0.83 -17.44 15.53
C ALA A 200 -2.07 -17.72 14.64
N GLU A 201 -2.50 -16.73 13.86
CA GLU A 201 -3.76 -16.79 13.09
C GLU A 201 -3.63 -16.06 11.73
N GLN A 202 -2.62 -16.40 10.90
CA GLN A 202 -2.27 -15.62 9.70
C GLN A 202 -3.45 -15.33 8.77
N LYS A 203 -4.32 -16.31 8.52
CA LYS A 203 -5.48 -16.17 7.63
C LYS A 203 -6.45 -15.06 8.03
N ARG A 204 -6.52 -14.74 9.32
CA ARG A 204 -7.39 -13.67 9.84
C ARG A 204 -6.92 -12.28 9.40
N TYR A 205 -5.65 -12.14 9.06
CA TYR A 205 -5.01 -10.85 8.73
C TYR A 205 -4.65 -10.71 7.25
N PHE A 206 -4.99 -11.69 6.43
CA PHE A 206 -4.77 -11.59 4.99
C PHE A 206 -5.59 -10.46 4.38
N THR A 207 -4.97 -9.70 3.50
CA THR A 207 -5.57 -8.49 2.91
C THR A 207 -5.64 -8.55 1.39
N HIS A 208 -5.07 -9.55 0.74
CA HIS A 208 -5.03 -9.62 -0.72
C HIS A 208 -5.38 -11.02 -1.22
N THR A 209 -5.99 -11.06 -2.41
CA THR A 209 -6.23 -12.27 -3.19
C THR A 209 -6.20 -11.98 -4.68
N MET A 210 -5.68 -12.91 -5.47
CA MET A 210 -5.78 -12.88 -6.94
C MET A 210 -7.01 -13.63 -7.45
N ASP A 211 -7.55 -14.55 -6.66
CA ASP A 211 -8.69 -15.39 -7.02
C ASP A 211 -9.92 -14.99 -6.21
N ARG A 212 -10.94 -14.49 -6.88
CA ARG A 212 -12.21 -14.09 -6.25
C ARG A 212 -13.05 -15.27 -5.76
N GLU A 213 -12.77 -16.47 -6.23
CA GLU A 213 -13.41 -17.71 -5.77
C GLU A 213 -12.64 -18.34 -4.61
N ALA A 214 -11.35 -18.00 -4.46
CA ALA A 214 -10.54 -18.36 -3.31
C ALA A 214 -10.60 -17.26 -2.24
N PHE A 215 -10.30 -17.64 -1.02
CA PHE A 215 -10.21 -16.69 0.09
C PHE A 215 -8.91 -15.89 0.03
N TRP A 216 -8.86 -14.80 0.78
CA TRP A 216 -7.66 -14.02 1.05
C TRP A 216 -6.47 -14.95 1.37
N ASP A 217 -5.36 -14.74 0.68
CA ASP A 217 -4.23 -15.68 0.73
C ASP A 217 -2.95 -15.10 1.34
N ARG A 218 -2.85 -13.76 1.43
CA ARG A 218 -1.65 -13.08 1.96
C ARG A 218 -1.98 -11.72 2.57
N LYS A 219 -1.09 -11.24 3.47
CA LYS A 219 -1.14 -9.87 4.00
C LYS A 219 -0.10 -9.02 3.28
N VAL A 220 -0.55 -7.91 2.67
CA VAL A 220 0.31 -6.92 1.99
C VAL A 220 -0.01 -5.47 2.38
N ASP A 221 -1.14 -5.23 3.05
CA ASP A 221 -1.58 -3.93 3.52
C ASP A 221 -1.32 -3.79 5.02
N TYR A 222 -0.80 -2.63 5.43
CA TYR A 222 -0.33 -2.37 6.79
C TYR A 222 -0.69 -1.00 7.28
N LEU A 223 -0.81 -0.88 8.63
CA LEU A 223 -0.77 0.38 9.34
C LEU A 223 0.34 0.33 10.40
N PHE A 224 1.04 1.43 10.57
CA PHE A 224 2.09 1.66 11.58
C PHE A 224 1.87 2.99 12.28
N THR A 225 2.28 3.08 13.54
CA THR A 225 2.33 4.33 14.30
C THR A 225 3.56 4.33 15.22
N ASN A 226 4.03 5.50 15.62
CA ASN A 226 5.06 5.63 16.67
C ASN A 226 4.46 5.80 18.08
N THR A 227 3.15 5.64 18.21
CA THR A 227 2.44 5.62 19.50
C THR A 227 1.75 4.28 19.73
N GLN A 228 0.54 4.27 20.28
CA GLN A 228 -0.25 3.05 20.49
C GLN A 228 -1.59 3.13 19.77
N TRP A 229 -2.05 2.01 19.25
CA TRP A 229 -3.43 1.88 18.82
C TRP A 229 -4.36 1.76 20.01
N VAL A 230 -5.60 2.21 19.87
CA VAL A 230 -6.66 1.90 20.84
C VAL A 230 -6.79 0.39 20.96
N ALA A 231 -6.84 -0.11 22.18
CA ALA A 231 -6.93 -1.54 22.41
C ALA A 231 -8.13 -2.18 21.68
N ASN A 232 -7.89 -3.30 20.98
CA ASN A 232 -8.88 -4.06 20.21
C ASN A 232 -9.58 -3.27 19.08
N SER A 233 -8.97 -2.20 18.58
CA SER A 233 -9.54 -1.37 17.52
C SER A 233 -9.04 -1.71 16.11
N THR A 234 -8.01 -2.56 16.01
CA THR A 234 -7.45 -2.97 14.71
C THR A 234 -8.28 -4.10 14.10
N SER A 235 -8.55 -4.01 12.80
CA SER A 235 -9.33 -5.03 12.09
C SER A 235 -8.91 -5.12 10.62
N THR A 236 -8.98 -6.34 10.07
CA THR A 236 -8.95 -6.62 8.64
C THR A 236 -10.37 -7.00 8.21
N HIS A 237 -10.92 -6.28 7.25
CA HIS A 237 -12.32 -6.40 6.82
C HIS A 237 -12.42 -7.33 5.61
N GLN A 238 -12.39 -8.63 5.84
CA GLN A 238 -12.38 -9.68 4.80
C GLN A 238 -13.75 -9.95 4.17
N ASP A 239 -14.81 -9.35 4.65
CA ASP A 239 -16.19 -9.44 4.16
C ASP A 239 -16.44 -8.57 2.89
N PHE A 240 -15.47 -7.75 2.48
CA PHE A 240 -15.57 -6.87 1.30
C PHE A 240 -14.97 -7.46 0.02
N ILE A 241 -14.95 -8.78 -0.14
CA ILE A 241 -14.33 -9.46 -1.28
C ILE A 241 -14.90 -9.04 -2.65
N ASP A 242 -16.18 -8.72 -2.71
CA ASP A 242 -16.82 -8.28 -3.96
C ASP A 242 -16.47 -6.83 -4.36
N ALA A 243 -15.91 -6.06 -3.46
CA ALA A 243 -15.61 -4.66 -3.68
C ALA A 243 -14.19 -4.42 -4.19
N SER A 244 -13.24 -5.29 -3.83
CA SER A 244 -11.83 -5.12 -4.15
C SER A 244 -11.10 -6.46 -4.01
N ASP A 245 -9.95 -6.60 -4.68
CA ASP A 245 -8.93 -7.63 -4.45
C ASP A 245 -8.08 -7.38 -3.20
N HIS A 246 -8.32 -6.25 -2.50
CA HIS A 246 -7.73 -5.93 -1.21
C HIS A 246 -8.80 -5.73 -0.13
N ALA A 247 -8.61 -6.38 1.03
CA ALA A 247 -9.41 -6.16 2.22
C ALA A 247 -9.00 -4.85 2.92
N PRO A 248 -9.96 -3.98 3.30
CA PRO A 248 -9.65 -2.81 4.10
C PRO A 248 -9.03 -3.16 5.45
N VAL A 249 -8.06 -2.37 5.89
CA VAL A 249 -7.48 -2.45 7.24
C VAL A 249 -7.86 -1.18 8.00
N SER A 250 -8.30 -1.34 9.23
CA SER A 250 -8.63 -0.22 10.10
C SER A 250 -7.95 -0.31 11.46
N ALA A 251 -7.72 0.84 12.08
CA ALA A 251 -7.20 0.96 13.43
C ALA A 251 -7.75 2.22 14.09
N GLY A 252 -8.07 2.15 15.39
CA GLY A 252 -8.40 3.30 16.20
C GLY A 252 -7.13 3.95 16.75
N TRP A 253 -7.07 5.27 16.70
CA TRP A 253 -6.01 6.06 17.29
C TRP A 253 -6.62 7.23 18.08
N GLU A 254 -6.10 7.50 19.27
CA GLU A 254 -6.61 8.58 20.11
C GLU A 254 -5.69 9.80 20.04
N VAL A 255 -6.30 10.96 19.89
CA VAL A 255 -5.62 12.25 20.08
C VAL A 255 -5.36 12.41 21.57
N VAL A 256 -4.12 12.16 22.00
CA VAL A 256 -3.73 12.42 23.39
C VAL A 256 -3.83 13.93 23.64
N LYS A 257 -4.62 14.28 24.65
CA LYS A 257 -4.82 15.67 25.09
C LYS A 257 -3.58 16.23 25.77
#